data_6a6b06fc1d755e8125a6795525fce906
#
_entry.id   6a6b06fc1d755e8125a6795525fce906
#
_cell.length_a   1.000
_cell.length_b   1.000
_cell.length_c   1.000
_cell.angle_alpha   90.00
_cell.angle_beta   90.00
_cell.angle_gamma   90.00
#
_symmetry.space_group_name_H-M   'P 1'
#
loop_
_entity.id
_entity.type
_entity.pdbx_description
1 polymer ?
#
loop_
_entity_poly.entity_id
_entity_poly.type
_entity_poly.pdbx_seq_one_letter_code
_entity_poly.pdbx_strand_id
1 'polypeptide(L)'
;MDMQTSWTASTSAETPSATDESEQQLQEAVLIAESGSIRPQNAKHLIHCLTIIGQVEGHYILPAENKTTKYEHIIPALIAIEQDRSIEGLMILLNTVGGDVEAGLAIAEMIAGMQTPTVSLVLGGGHSIGVPLAVSAKRSFIVPSATMTIHPVRTNGLVVGVPQTFAYF
;
A
#
# COMPACT_ATOMS: atom_id res chain seq x y z
N MET A 1 48.33 -21.00 -40.25
CA MET A 1 48.88 -19.80 -39.64
C MET A 1 47.67 -18.90 -39.32
N ASP A 2 46.96 -19.27 -38.23
CA ASP A 2 45.70 -18.68 -37.86
C ASP A 2 45.89 -17.84 -36.60
N MET A 3 45.69 -16.54 -36.73
CA MET A 3 45.69 -15.58 -35.61
C MET A 3 44.25 -15.44 -35.13
N GLN A 4 43.92 -16.10 -34.01
CA GLN A 4 42.71 -15.83 -33.24
C GLN A 4 42.94 -14.63 -32.33
N THR A 5 42.27 -13.53 -32.61
CA THR A 5 42.19 -12.37 -31.74
C THR A 5 41.02 -12.55 -30.79
N SER A 6 41.35 -12.81 -29.51
CA SER A 6 40.37 -12.85 -28.41
C SER A 6 40.00 -11.42 -28.02
N TRP A 7 38.73 -11.07 -28.21
CA TRP A 7 38.12 -9.86 -27.65
C TRP A 7 37.64 -10.14 -26.23
N THR A 8 38.33 -9.65 -25.23
CA THR A 8 37.84 -9.57 -23.86
C THR A 8 37.16 -8.22 -23.69
N ALA A 9 35.82 -8.24 -23.68
CA ALA A 9 35.04 -7.07 -23.27
C ALA A 9 35.09 -6.97 -21.74
N SER A 10 35.85 -6.01 -21.24
CA SER A 10 35.85 -5.60 -19.84
C SER A 10 34.64 -4.69 -19.65
N THR A 11 33.55 -5.20 -19.09
CA THR A 11 32.47 -4.39 -18.56
C THR A 11 32.89 -3.81 -17.22
N SER A 12 33.43 -2.60 -17.23
CA SER A 12 33.58 -1.80 -16.02
C SER A 12 32.17 -1.39 -15.56
N ALA A 13 31.76 -1.92 -14.41
CA ALA A 13 30.57 -1.43 -13.71
C ALA A 13 30.87 0.04 -13.31
N GLU A 14 30.19 0.99 -13.94
CA GLU A 14 30.26 2.40 -13.56
C GLU A 14 29.65 2.55 -12.16
N THR A 15 30.42 3.08 -11.24
CA THR A 15 29.92 3.47 -9.91
C THR A 15 28.96 4.67 -10.14
N PRO A 16 27.73 4.64 -9.57
CA PRO A 16 26.80 5.75 -9.74
C PRO A 16 27.43 7.08 -9.29
N SER A 17 27.17 8.15 -10.02
CA SER A 17 27.67 9.47 -9.64
C SER A 17 26.88 10.01 -8.44
N ALA A 18 27.46 10.89 -7.65
CA ALA A 18 26.80 11.51 -6.48
C ALA A 18 25.52 12.27 -6.87
N THR A 19 25.38 12.67 -8.14
CA THR A 19 24.16 13.27 -8.71
C THR A 19 23.07 12.24 -8.92
N ASP A 20 23.40 11.04 -9.38
CA ASP A 20 22.44 9.96 -9.60
C ASP A 20 21.87 9.45 -8.25
N GLU A 21 22.69 9.38 -7.22
CA GLU A 21 22.23 9.00 -5.86
C GLU A 21 21.29 10.05 -5.27
N SER A 22 21.53 11.33 -5.48
CA SER A 22 20.66 12.41 -4.98
C SER A 22 19.31 12.47 -5.71
N GLU A 23 19.29 12.21 -7.02
CA GLU A 23 18.06 12.13 -7.80
C GLU A 23 17.22 10.90 -7.42
N GLN A 24 17.84 9.77 -7.18
CA GLN A 24 17.16 8.55 -6.70
C GLN A 24 16.56 8.76 -5.32
N GLN A 25 17.27 9.37 -4.38
CA GLN A 25 16.76 9.69 -3.04
C GLN A 25 15.56 10.65 -3.10
N LEU A 26 15.59 11.64 -3.99
CA LEU A 26 14.48 12.56 -4.16
C LEU A 26 13.25 11.86 -4.75
N GLN A 27 13.43 11.02 -5.76
CA GLN A 27 12.34 10.22 -6.35
C GLN A 27 11.72 9.25 -5.32
N GLU A 28 12.55 8.62 -4.49
CA GLU A 28 12.08 7.73 -3.42
C GLU A 28 11.30 8.50 -2.34
N ALA A 29 11.77 9.69 -1.96
CA ALA A 29 11.06 10.57 -1.02
C ALA A 29 9.70 11.03 -1.56
N VAL A 30 9.61 11.35 -2.84
CA VAL A 30 8.35 11.71 -3.50
C VAL A 30 7.41 10.51 -3.53
N LEU A 31 7.88 9.33 -3.89
CA LEU A 31 7.08 8.12 -3.91
C LEU A 31 6.53 7.77 -2.52
N ILE A 32 7.33 7.91 -1.47
CA ILE A 32 6.90 7.71 -0.08
C ILE A 32 5.83 8.74 0.30
N ALA A 33 6.02 10.00 -0.07
CA ALA A 33 5.08 11.07 0.26
C ALA A 33 3.73 10.91 -0.44
N GLU A 34 3.73 10.44 -1.68
CA GLU A 34 2.52 10.30 -2.49
C GLU A 34 1.77 8.98 -2.28
N SER A 35 2.48 7.87 -2.14
CA SER A 35 1.89 6.53 -2.08
C SER A 35 2.00 5.84 -0.72
N GLY A 36 2.82 6.37 0.20
CA GLY A 36 3.11 5.72 1.47
C GLY A 36 3.86 4.39 1.32
N SER A 37 4.55 4.19 0.19
CA SER A 37 5.18 2.92 -0.18
C SER A 37 6.70 3.02 -0.11
N ILE A 38 7.35 2.05 0.51
CA ILE A 38 8.81 1.97 0.62
C ILE A 38 9.28 0.60 0.13
N ARG A 39 10.30 0.62 -0.73
CA ARG A 39 11.06 -0.55 -1.14
C ARG A 39 12.51 -0.40 -0.67
N PRO A 40 12.94 -1.10 0.41
CA PRO A 40 14.32 -1.02 0.89
C PRO A 40 15.31 -1.51 -0.17
N GLN A 41 16.34 -0.72 -0.45
CA GLN A 41 17.44 -1.15 -1.31
C GLN A 41 18.47 -1.93 -0.47
N ASN A 42 19.09 -2.94 -1.07
CA ASN A 42 20.14 -3.76 -0.42
C ASN A 42 19.70 -4.53 0.84
N ALA A 43 18.40 -4.77 1.02
CA ALA A 43 17.92 -5.63 2.11
C ALA A 43 18.20 -7.11 1.81
N LYS A 44 18.46 -7.90 2.87
CA LYS A 44 18.64 -9.36 2.77
C LYS A 44 17.37 -10.06 2.26
N HIS A 45 16.22 -9.51 2.63
CA HIS A 45 14.90 -9.94 2.20
C HIS A 45 14.14 -8.72 1.71
N LEU A 46 13.55 -8.81 0.54
CA LEU A 46 12.81 -7.70 -0.03
C LEU A 46 11.37 -7.71 0.49
N ILE A 47 11.14 -6.97 1.56
CA ILE A 47 9.82 -6.73 2.12
C ILE A 47 9.36 -5.34 1.70
N HIS A 48 8.26 -5.28 0.97
CA HIS A 48 7.65 -4.00 0.60
C HIS A 48 6.80 -3.49 1.77
N CYS A 49 6.95 -2.21 2.13
CA CYS A 49 6.13 -1.57 3.14
C CYS A 49 5.13 -0.64 2.47
N LEU A 50 3.85 -0.82 2.80
CA LEU A 50 2.74 0.01 2.35
C LEU A 50 2.05 0.61 3.57
N THR A 51 1.79 1.93 3.56
CA THR A 51 1.12 2.60 4.67
C THR A 51 -0.30 3.00 4.31
N ILE A 52 -1.24 2.81 5.24
CA ILE A 52 -2.61 3.29 5.17
C ILE A 52 -2.81 4.21 6.36
N ILE A 53 -2.66 5.51 6.12
CA ILE A 53 -2.63 6.54 7.17
C ILE A 53 -3.67 7.62 6.85
N GLY A 54 -4.38 8.05 7.89
CA GLY A 54 -5.42 9.07 7.77
C GLY A 54 -6.74 8.48 7.26
N GLN A 55 -7.51 9.25 6.51
CA GLN A 55 -8.79 8.82 5.99
C GLN A 55 -8.64 8.05 4.68
N VAL A 56 -9.34 6.94 4.52
CA VAL A 56 -9.41 6.23 3.23
C VAL A 56 -10.27 7.04 2.27
N GLU A 57 -9.64 7.54 1.21
CA GLU A 57 -10.27 8.35 0.18
C GLU A 57 -10.69 7.46 -0.99
N GLY A 58 -11.96 7.58 -1.38
CA GLY A 58 -12.56 6.82 -2.48
C GLY A 58 -12.85 7.70 -3.69
N HIS A 59 -14.12 7.68 -4.14
CA HIS A 59 -14.53 8.40 -5.35
C HIS A 59 -14.62 9.93 -5.18
N TYR A 60 -14.68 10.42 -3.95
CA TYR A 60 -14.73 11.85 -3.66
C TYR A 60 -13.38 12.36 -3.21
N ILE A 61 -12.90 13.42 -3.85
CA ILE A 61 -11.66 14.10 -3.46
C ILE A 61 -11.94 14.86 -2.14
N LEU A 62 -11.14 14.56 -1.12
CA LEU A 62 -11.18 15.25 0.14
C LEU A 62 -10.36 16.55 0.10
N PRO A 63 -10.65 17.52 1.00
CA PRO A 63 -9.86 18.74 1.11
C PRO A 63 -8.36 18.45 1.30
N ALA A 64 -7.51 19.26 0.67
CA ALA A 64 -6.05 19.04 0.64
C ALA A 64 -5.37 19.07 2.03
N GLU A 65 -6.02 19.69 3.02
CA GLU A 65 -5.57 19.70 4.41
C GLU A 65 -5.79 18.38 5.15
N ASN A 66 -6.63 17.49 4.60
CA ASN A 66 -6.87 16.17 5.17
C ASN A 66 -5.72 15.23 4.85
N LYS A 67 -5.28 14.46 5.85
CA LYS A 67 -4.41 13.31 5.58
C LYS A 67 -5.24 12.16 5.07
N THR A 68 -4.97 11.73 3.84
CA THR A 68 -5.71 10.67 3.18
C THR A 68 -4.80 9.58 2.63
N THR A 69 -5.35 8.38 2.52
CA THR A 69 -4.81 7.30 1.71
C THR A 69 -5.74 7.12 0.53
N LYS A 70 -5.24 7.36 -0.68
CA LYS A 70 -6.02 7.32 -1.92
C LYS A 70 -6.04 5.92 -2.49
N TYR A 71 -7.24 5.35 -2.65
CA TYR A 71 -7.37 3.97 -3.12
C TYR A 71 -6.83 3.79 -4.55
N GLU A 72 -6.94 4.81 -5.40
CA GLU A 72 -6.41 4.79 -6.77
C GLU A 72 -4.87 4.74 -6.83
N HIS A 73 -4.17 5.04 -5.72
CA HIS A 73 -2.73 4.83 -5.60
C HIS A 73 -2.41 3.45 -5.00
N ILE A 74 -3.23 2.98 -4.08
CA ILE A 74 -3.01 1.70 -3.39
C ILE A 74 -3.26 0.50 -4.32
N ILE A 75 -4.33 0.51 -5.11
CA ILE A 75 -4.66 -0.62 -5.99
C ILE A 75 -3.55 -0.90 -7.01
N PRO A 76 -3.04 0.08 -7.78
CA PRO A 76 -1.92 -0.17 -8.69
C PRO A 76 -0.64 -0.62 -7.97
N ALA A 77 -0.38 -0.08 -6.76
CA ALA A 77 0.77 -0.50 -5.96
C ALA A 77 0.67 -1.99 -5.56
N LEU A 78 -0.50 -2.44 -5.11
CA LEU A 78 -0.74 -3.86 -4.77
C LEU A 78 -0.57 -4.77 -5.99
N ILE A 79 -1.04 -4.34 -7.17
CA ILE A 79 -0.83 -5.08 -8.42
C ILE A 79 0.66 -5.17 -8.76
N ALA A 80 1.40 -4.07 -8.66
CA ALA A 80 2.83 -4.06 -8.93
C ALA A 80 3.61 -4.95 -7.97
N ILE A 81 3.26 -4.95 -6.68
CA ILE A 81 3.86 -5.81 -5.66
C ILE A 81 3.62 -7.30 -5.98
N GLU A 82 2.38 -7.66 -6.35
CA GLU A 82 2.02 -9.04 -6.67
C GLU A 82 2.71 -9.54 -7.95
N GLN A 83 3.02 -8.64 -8.90
CA GLN A 83 3.72 -8.97 -10.16
C GLN A 83 5.24 -9.06 -10.00
N ASP A 84 5.81 -8.42 -8.98
CA ASP A 84 7.26 -8.40 -8.75
C ASP A 84 7.72 -9.63 -7.95
N ARG A 85 8.24 -10.62 -8.65
CA ARG A 85 8.74 -11.88 -8.06
C ARG A 85 9.92 -11.69 -7.11
N SER A 86 10.56 -10.53 -7.09
CA SER A 86 11.64 -10.23 -6.15
C SER A 86 11.11 -9.84 -4.76
N ILE A 87 9.85 -9.45 -4.65
CA ILE A 87 9.22 -9.09 -3.38
C ILE A 87 8.81 -10.38 -2.64
N GLU A 88 9.42 -10.60 -1.49
CA GLU A 88 9.19 -11.77 -0.65
C GLU A 88 8.02 -11.62 0.32
N GLY A 89 7.56 -10.39 0.53
CA GLY A 89 6.43 -10.10 1.40
C GLY A 89 6.00 -8.65 1.38
N LEU A 90 4.76 -8.42 1.81
CA LEU A 90 4.15 -7.11 1.97
C LEU A 90 3.84 -6.86 3.45
N MET A 91 4.35 -5.77 4.01
CA MET A 91 3.98 -5.26 5.32
C MET A 91 3.06 -4.05 5.15
N ILE A 92 1.87 -4.11 5.74
CA ILE A 92 0.87 -3.05 5.71
C ILE A 92 0.81 -2.39 7.08
N LEU A 93 1.17 -1.13 7.15
CA LEU A 93 1.12 -0.32 8.37
C LEU A 93 -0.17 0.49 8.38
N LEU A 94 -0.99 0.33 9.42
CA LEU A 94 -2.28 0.99 9.54
C LEU A 94 -2.30 2.00 10.69
N ASN A 95 -2.72 3.22 10.37
CA ASN A 95 -3.14 4.24 11.33
C ASN A 95 -4.25 5.09 10.69
N THR A 96 -5.46 4.54 10.65
CA THR A 96 -6.59 5.13 9.92
C THR A 96 -7.82 5.34 10.80
N VAL A 97 -8.51 6.42 10.54
CA VAL A 97 -9.83 6.72 11.12
C VAL A 97 -10.97 6.04 10.37
N GLY A 98 -10.66 5.33 9.28
CA GLY A 98 -11.63 4.79 8.34
C GLY A 98 -11.82 5.72 7.14
N GLY A 99 -12.98 5.65 6.49
CA GLY A 99 -13.28 6.48 5.32
C GLY A 99 -14.27 5.83 4.38
N ASP A 100 -14.00 5.91 3.08
CA ASP A 100 -14.84 5.34 2.04
C ASP A 100 -14.88 3.81 2.14
N VAL A 101 -16.11 3.28 2.23
CA VAL A 101 -16.33 1.85 2.47
C VAL A 101 -16.01 1.02 1.23
N GLU A 102 -16.43 1.47 0.05
CA GLU A 102 -16.20 0.73 -1.20
C GLU A 102 -14.71 0.67 -1.53
N ALA A 103 -14.01 1.80 -1.40
CA ALA A 103 -12.56 1.87 -1.59
C ALA A 103 -11.81 0.97 -0.60
N GLY A 104 -12.18 1.03 0.69
CA GLY A 104 -11.54 0.22 1.71
C GLY A 104 -11.79 -1.28 1.54
N LEU A 105 -13.00 -1.69 1.15
CA LEU A 105 -13.30 -3.09 0.83
C LEU A 105 -12.53 -3.56 -0.40
N ALA A 106 -12.45 -2.75 -1.47
CA ALA A 106 -11.66 -3.09 -2.65
C ALA A 106 -10.19 -3.34 -2.30
N ILE A 107 -9.58 -2.49 -1.47
CA ILE A 107 -8.21 -2.67 -0.99
C ILE A 107 -8.11 -3.96 -0.14
N ALA A 108 -9.04 -4.18 0.78
CA ALA A 108 -9.03 -5.35 1.67
C ALA A 108 -9.13 -6.67 0.88
N GLU A 109 -10.01 -6.74 -0.11
CA GLU A 109 -10.18 -7.92 -0.97
C GLU A 109 -8.95 -8.15 -1.86
N MET A 110 -8.34 -7.08 -2.38
CA MET A 110 -7.07 -7.19 -3.10
C MET A 110 -5.99 -7.81 -2.22
N ILE A 111 -5.80 -7.30 -0.99
CA ILE A 111 -4.82 -7.83 -0.04
C ILE A 111 -5.10 -9.30 0.29
N ALA A 112 -6.37 -9.65 0.55
CA ALA A 112 -6.78 -11.02 0.86
C ALA A 112 -6.51 -11.99 -0.28
N GLY A 113 -6.63 -11.53 -1.54
CA GLY A 113 -6.41 -12.30 -2.76
C GLY A 113 -4.94 -12.51 -3.13
N MET A 114 -4.00 -11.74 -2.57
CA MET A 114 -2.58 -11.81 -2.92
C MET A 114 -1.97 -13.19 -2.59
N GLN A 115 -1.08 -13.66 -3.47
CA GLN A 115 -0.24 -14.83 -3.23
C GLN A 115 1.01 -14.44 -2.42
N THR A 116 1.54 -13.24 -2.66
CA THR A 116 2.62 -12.65 -1.87
C THR A 116 2.27 -12.72 -0.37
N PRO A 117 3.17 -13.19 0.50
CA PRO A 117 2.95 -13.18 1.95
C PRO A 117 2.64 -11.78 2.48
N THR A 118 1.53 -11.62 3.19
CA THR A 118 1.09 -10.32 3.70
C THR A 118 1.00 -10.30 5.23
N VAL A 119 1.42 -9.20 5.82
CA VAL A 119 1.31 -8.91 7.26
C VAL A 119 0.75 -7.51 7.43
N SER A 120 -0.26 -7.36 8.26
CA SER A 120 -0.76 -6.06 8.70
C SER A 120 -0.34 -5.75 10.14
N LEU A 121 -0.07 -4.49 10.41
CA LEU A 121 0.25 -3.99 11.74
C LEU A 121 -0.51 -2.69 12.01
N VAL A 122 -1.43 -2.73 12.97
CA VAL A 122 -2.14 -1.54 13.45
C VAL A 122 -1.28 -0.84 14.50
N LEU A 123 -0.80 0.39 14.18
CA LEU A 123 0.10 1.17 15.03
C LEU A 123 -0.59 2.21 15.90
N GLY A 124 -1.73 2.73 15.49
CA GLY A 124 -2.47 3.74 16.23
C GLY A 124 -3.97 3.45 16.22
N GLY A 125 -4.61 3.74 15.10
CA GLY A 125 -6.02 3.46 14.88
C GLY A 125 -6.28 2.53 13.69
N GLY A 126 -7.23 1.60 13.87
CA GLY A 126 -7.77 0.78 12.79
C GLY A 126 -9.29 0.87 12.80
N HIS A 127 -9.83 2.11 12.65
CA HIS A 127 -11.25 2.35 12.89
C HIS A 127 -12.12 2.13 11.66
N SER A 128 -13.38 1.74 11.86
CA SER A 128 -14.38 1.61 10.81
C SER A 128 -13.89 0.68 9.68
N ILE A 129 -13.80 1.16 8.44
CA ILE A 129 -13.28 0.39 7.29
C ILE A 129 -11.80 -0.01 7.45
N GLY A 130 -11.08 0.59 8.40
CA GLY A 130 -9.74 0.17 8.80
C GLY A 130 -9.72 -1.23 9.43
N VAL A 131 -10.84 -1.72 9.96
CA VAL A 131 -10.94 -3.08 10.55
C VAL A 131 -10.82 -4.17 9.48
N PRO A 132 -11.62 -4.19 8.41
CA PRO A 132 -11.42 -5.11 7.29
C PRO A 132 -10.01 -5.04 6.70
N LEU A 133 -9.46 -3.83 6.53
CA LEU A 133 -8.09 -3.66 6.04
C LEU A 133 -7.06 -4.32 6.97
N ALA A 134 -7.24 -4.19 8.28
CA ALA A 134 -6.33 -4.78 9.25
C ALA A 134 -6.35 -6.32 9.23
N VAL A 135 -7.52 -6.93 8.99
CA VAL A 135 -7.67 -8.39 9.05
C VAL A 135 -7.58 -9.08 7.68
N SER A 136 -7.41 -8.33 6.59
CA SER A 136 -7.30 -8.88 5.23
C SER A 136 -5.97 -9.56 4.93
N ALA A 137 -4.90 -9.22 5.65
CA ALA A 137 -3.59 -9.82 5.49
C ALA A 137 -3.56 -11.28 6.00
N LYS A 138 -2.61 -12.08 5.48
CA LYS A 138 -2.40 -13.48 5.96
C LYS A 138 -2.13 -13.55 7.46
N ARG A 139 -1.49 -12.51 8.04
CA ARG A 139 -1.29 -12.34 9.47
C ARG A 139 -1.53 -10.90 9.87
N SER A 140 -2.20 -10.69 11.00
CA SER A 140 -2.57 -9.37 11.50
C SER A 140 -2.07 -9.18 12.91
N PHE A 141 -1.52 -8.01 13.19
CA PHE A 141 -1.00 -7.61 14.48
C PHE A 141 -1.55 -6.23 14.88
N ILE A 142 -1.68 -6.02 16.17
CA ILE A 142 -2.03 -4.74 16.76
C ILE A 142 -1.08 -4.47 17.93
N VAL A 143 -0.51 -3.26 17.99
CA VAL A 143 0.32 -2.89 19.14
C VAL A 143 -0.55 -2.60 20.37
N PRO A 144 -0.02 -2.77 21.60
CA PRO A 144 -0.81 -2.62 22.83
C PRO A 144 -1.50 -1.27 23.01
N SER A 145 -0.94 -0.21 22.43
CA SER A 145 -1.50 1.15 22.51
C SER A 145 -2.48 1.48 21.39
N ALA A 146 -2.62 0.61 20.39
CA ALA A 146 -3.52 0.85 19.27
C ALA A 146 -4.97 0.47 19.63
N THR A 147 -5.91 1.09 18.93
CA THR A 147 -7.34 0.85 19.12
C THR A 147 -8.03 0.56 17.80
N MET A 148 -9.10 -0.23 17.87
CA MET A 148 -9.97 -0.54 16.73
C MET A 148 -11.42 -0.27 17.13
N THR A 149 -12.18 0.37 16.23
CA THR A 149 -13.60 0.64 16.46
C THR A 149 -14.42 0.02 15.33
N ILE A 150 -15.35 -0.86 15.71
CA ILE A 150 -16.30 -1.50 14.82
C ILE A 150 -17.66 -0.82 15.01
N HIS A 151 -18.29 -0.43 13.92
CA HIS A 151 -19.65 0.10 13.93
C HIS A 151 -20.36 -0.24 12.60
N PRO A 152 -21.71 -0.21 12.56
CA PRO A 152 -22.43 -0.37 11.31
C PRO A 152 -22.05 0.68 10.26
N VAL A 153 -22.17 0.30 8.98
CA VAL A 153 -21.98 1.24 7.86
C VAL A 153 -22.97 2.41 8.03
N ARG A 154 -22.48 3.62 7.79
CA ARG A 154 -23.29 4.84 7.81
C ARG A 154 -23.39 5.37 6.39
N THR A 155 -24.61 5.69 5.97
CA THR A 155 -24.87 6.36 4.70
C THR A 155 -25.38 7.76 4.98
N ASN A 156 -24.75 8.75 4.37
CA ASN A 156 -25.17 10.13 4.43
C ASN A 156 -25.85 10.49 3.10
N GLY A 157 -27.01 11.17 3.16
CA GLY A 157 -27.72 11.63 1.98
C GLY A 157 -29.19 11.17 1.91
N LEU A 158 -29.87 11.58 0.84
CA LEU A 158 -31.23 11.16 0.56
C LEU A 158 -31.21 9.77 -0.07
N VAL A 159 -31.73 8.78 0.65
CA VAL A 159 -31.95 7.43 0.09
C VAL A 159 -33.32 7.43 -0.58
N VAL A 160 -33.35 7.47 -1.91
CA VAL A 160 -34.55 7.29 -2.71
C VAL A 160 -34.47 5.89 -3.31
N GLY A 161 -35.23 4.95 -2.77
CA GLY A 161 -35.10 3.58 -3.18
C GLY A 161 -36.40 2.80 -3.12
N VAL A 162 -36.39 1.69 -3.80
CA VAL A 162 -37.41 0.64 -3.75
C VAL A 162 -37.16 -0.26 -2.53
N PRO A 163 -38.10 -1.16 -2.15
CA PRO A 163 -37.99 -2.01 -0.96
C PRO A 163 -36.66 -2.80 -0.83
N GLN A 164 -35.99 -3.08 -1.93
CA GLN A 164 -34.69 -3.77 -1.92
C GLN A 164 -33.58 -2.97 -1.21
N THR A 165 -33.71 -1.65 -1.10
CA THR A 165 -32.75 -0.81 -0.36
C THR A 165 -32.76 -1.15 1.14
N PHE A 166 -33.90 -1.60 1.68
CA PHE A 166 -34.01 -1.99 3.08
C PHE A 166 -33.28 -3.30 3.45
N ALA A 167 -32.89 -4.08 2.45
CA ALA A 167 -32.12 -5.30 2.67
C ALA A 167 -30.60 -5.03 2.91
N TYR A 168 -30.16 -3.79 2.67
CA TYR A 168 -28.78 -3.37 2.89
C TYR A 168 -28.52 -2.70 4.26
N PHE A 169 -29.56 -2.44 5.03
CA PHE A 169 -29.54 -1.80 6.34
C PHE A 169 -30.29 -2.68 7.33
#